data_c631613e4d16c4408e5e112160d32658
#
_entry.id   c631613e4d16c4408e5e112160d32658
#
_cell.length_a   1.000
_cell.length_b   1.000
_cell.length_c   1.000
_cell.angle_alpha   90.00
_cell.angle_beta   90.00
_cell.angle_gamma   90.00
#
_symmetry.space_group_name_H-M   'P 1'
#
loop_
_entity.id
_entity.type
_entity.pdbx_description
1 polymer ?
#
loop_
_entity_poly.entity_id
_entity_poly.type
_entity_poly.pdbx_seq_one_letter_code
_entity_poly.pdbx_strand_id
1 'polypeptide(L)'
;PKYDVVARFQGGPNAGHTLEFEGQKYVLRSIPSGIFQGNKVNIIGNGVVLDPALFKAEAEALEASGHPLKERLHISKKAHLILPTHRILDAAYEAAKGDAKVGTTGKGIGPTYTDKVSRNGVRVGDILHNFDQKYAAAKARHEQILKSLNYEYDLTELEKAWLEGIEYLKQFHFVDSEHEVNNLLKDGKSVL
;
A
#
# COMPACT_ATOMS: atom_id res chain seq x y z
N PRO A 1 3.33 18.62 18.05
CA PRO A 1 2.28 17.64 17.87
C PRO A 1 2.02 16.88 19.15
N LYS A 2 0.73 16.70 19.45
CA LYS A 2 0.26 16.15 20.72
C LYS A 2 0.39 14.62 20.83
N TYR A 3 0.66 13.92 19.69
CA TYR A 3 0.58 12.46 19.63
C TYR A 3 1.97 11.83 19.55
N ASP A 4 2.13 10.66 20.16
CA ASP A 4 3.37 9.86 20.13
C ASP A 4 3.44 8.97 18.91
N VAL A 5 2.26 8.55 18.40
CA VAL A 5 2.09 7.63 17.30
C VAL A 5 1.14 8.22 16.26
N VAL A 6 1.45 8.05 14.98
CA VAL A 6 0.55 8.41 13.88
C VAL A 6 0.23 7.16 13.08
N ALA A 7 -1.04 6.74 13.07
CA ALA A 7 -1.49 5.52 12.42
C ALA A 7 -2.45 5.82 11.27
N ARG A 8 -2.05 5.46 10.06
CA ARG A 8 -2.96 5.42 8.92
C ARG A 8 -3.57 4.02 8.83
N PHE A 9 -4.86 3.88 9.13
CA PHE A 9 -5.47 2.56 9.25
C PHE A 9 -6.25 2.09 8.00
N GLN A 10 -6.55 2.94 7.03
CA GLN A 10 -7.31 2.60 5.83
C GLN A 10 -6.88 3.43 4.61
N GLY A 11 -7.47 3.10 3.44
CA GLY A 11 -7.24 3.80 2.19
C GLY A 11 -6.06 3.24 1.40
N GLY A 12 -5.70 3.92 0.34
CA GLY A 12 -4.63 3.51 -0.57
C GLY A 12 -3.91 4.72 -1.17
N PRO A 13 -3.01 4.52 -2.15
CA PRO A 13 -2.22 5.57 -2.76
C PRO A 13 -2.97 6.38 -3.84
N ASN A 14 -4.31 6.33 -3.86
CA ASN A 14 -5.14 7.01 -4.84
C ASN A 14 -5.15 8.54 -4.70
N ALA A 15 -4.98 9.06 -3.48
CA ALA A 15 -4.89 10.49 -3.20
C ALA A 15 -3.55 10.84 -2.55
N GLY A 16 -2.96 11.97 -2.93
CA GLY A 16 -1.78 12.52 -2.29
C GLY A 16 -2.17 13.47 -1.16
N HIS A 17 -1.44 13.39 -0.04
CA HIS A 17 -1.51 14.35 1.05
C HIS A 17 -0.30 15.29 0.93
N THR A 18 -0.53 16.53 0.53
CA THR A 18 0.53 17.50 0.34
C THR A 18 0.82 18.25 1.64
N LEU A 19 2.08 18.29 2.01
CA LEU A 19 2.61 19.06 3.12
C LEU A 19 3.65 20.05 2.59
N GLU A 20 3.63 21.25 3.12
CA GLU A 20 4.60 22.30 2.76
C GLU A 20 5.15 22.92 4.03
N PHE A 21 6.45 22.78 4.25
CA PHE A 21 7.15 23.39 5.39
C PHE A 21 8.64 23.53 5.06
N GLU A 22 9.30 24.47 5.72
CA GLU A 22 10.73 24.78 5.50
C GLU A 22 11.10 25.03 4.03
N GLY A 23 10.14 25.57 3.25
CA GLY A 23 10.32 25.86 1.83
C GLY A 23 10.34 24.64 0.92
N GLN A 24 10.01 23.45 1.44
CA GLN A 24 9.92 22.21 0.69
C GLN A 24 8.49 21.68 0.64
N LYS A 25 8.16 21.03 -0.46
CA LYS A 25 6.86 20.41 -0.68
C LYS A 25 6.99 18.90 -0.75
N TYR A 26 6.24 18.22 0.12
CA TYR A 26 6.19 16.77 0.20
C TYR A 26 4.79 16.26 -0.18
N VAL A 27 4.73 15.17 -0.94
CA VAL A 27 3.46 14.52 -1.30
C VAL A 27 3.48 13.10 -0.77
N LEU A 28 2.78 12.88 0.34
CA LEU A 28 2.61 11.55 0.93
C LEU A 28 1.40 10.85 0.33
N ARG A 29 1.52 9.55 0.08
CA ARG A 29 0.45 8.70 -0.46
C ARG A 29 0.09 7.55 0.47
N SER A 30 1.09 6.88 1.02
CA SER A 30 0.93 5.71 1.90
C SER A 30 1.51 5.95 3.28
N ILE A 31 2.60 6.70 3.38
CA ILE A 31 3.34 6.92 4.61
C ILE A 31 2.62 7.98 5.47
N PRO A 32 2.42 7.73 6.78
CA PRO A 32 1.83 8.71 7.68
C PRO A 32 2.69 9.97 7.85
N SER A 33 2.05 11.14 8.00
CA SER A 33 2.73 12.44 8.11
C SER A 33 3.56 12.63 9.38
N GLY A 34 3.37 11.78 10.39
CA GLY A 34 4.23 11.76 11.58
C GLY A 34 5.69 11.46 11.28
N ILE A 35 6.00 10.96 10.08
CA ILE A 35 7.36 10.62 9.68
C ILE A 35 8.32 11.82 9.68
N PHE A 36 7.82 13.03 9.46
CA PHE A 36 8.61 14.26 9.51
C PHE A 36 9.05 14.65 10.91
N GLN A 37 8.61 13.91 11.93
CA GLN A 37 8.93 14.17 13.32
C GLN A 37 9.77 13.02 13.88
N GLY A 38 11.04 13.33 14.19
CA GLY A 38 12.08 12.37 14.46
C GLY A 38 11.85 11.39 15.63
N ASN A 39 10.87 11.67 16.49
CA ASN A 39 10.57 10.87 17.69
C ASN A 39 9.21 10.16 17.63
N LYS A 40 8.55 10.09 16.46
CA LYS A 40 7.22 9.50 16.31
C LYS A 40 7.29 8.13 15.67
N VAL A 41 6.49 7.22 16.20
CA VAL A 41 6.19 5.94 15.56
C VAL A 41 5.09 6.17 14.52
N ASN A 42 5.26 5.59 13.36
CA ASN A 42 4.29 5.67 12.26
C ASN A 42 3.83 4.27 11.90
N ILE A 43 2.52 4.09 11.74
CA ILE A 43 1.94 2.77 11.48
C ILE A 43 1.10 2.81 10.21
N ILE A 44 1.40 1.93 9.27
CA ILE A 44 0.50 1.58 8.17
C ILE A 44 -0.35 0.40 8.64
N GLY A 45 -1.64 0.65 8.85
CA GLY A 45 -2.56 -0.29 9.48
C GLY A 45 -3.17 -1.32 8.54
N ASN A 46 -3.95 -2.22 9.11
CA ASN A 46 -4.53 -3.40 8.44
C ASN A 46 -5.58 -3.09 7.38
N GLY A 47 -6.20 -1.92 7.43
CA GLY A 47 -7.19 -1.46 6.46
C GLY A 47 -6.59 -0.85 5.21
N VAL A 48 -5.30 -0.55 5.21
CA VAL A 48 -4.60 0.04 4.07
C VAL A 48 -4.42 -0.98 2.95
N VAL A 49 -4.54 -0.51 1.71
CA VAL A 49 -4.10 -1.22 0.51
C VAL A 49 -2.84 -0.52 0.00
N LEU A 50 -1.74 -1.27 -0.10
CA LEU A 50 -0.39 -0.77 -0.33
C LEU A 50 0.12 -1.19 -1.69
N ASP A 51 0.54 -0.23 -2.51
CA ASP A 51 1.25 -0.49 -3.76
C ASP A 51 2.76 -0.47 -3.47
N PRO A 52 3.46 -1.61 -3.57
CA PRO A 52 4.89 -1.72 -3.27
C PRO A 52 5.79 -0.81 -4.10
N ALA A 53 5.48 -0.64 -5.39
CA ALA A 53 6.28 0.22 -6.28
C ALA A 53 6.12 1.70 -5.91
N LEU A 54 4.88 2.14 -5.66
CA LEU A 54 4.61 3.52 -5.22
C LEU A 54 5.15 3.78 -3.82
N PHE A 55 5.08 2.79 -2.92
CA PHE A 55 5.66 2.89 -1.58
C PHE A 55 7.18 3.05 -1.64
N LYS A 56 7.88 2.23 -2.44
CA LYS A 56 9.33 2.34 -2.63
C LYS A 56 9.71 3.75 -3.09
N ALA A 57 9.07 4.26 -4.14
CA ALA A 57 9.36 5.59 -4.66
C ALA A 57 9.12 6.71 -3.64
N GLU A 58 8.03 6.60 -2.85
CA GLU A 58 7.70 7.55 -1.78
C GLU A 58 8.75 7.51 -0.66
N ALA A 59 9.14 6.30 -0.23
CA ALA A 59 10.10 6.09 0.84
C ALA A 59 11.50 6.56 0.46
N GLU A 60 11.98 6.22 -0.73
CA GLU A 60 13.29 6.67 -1.24
C GLU A 60 13.37 8.20 -1.34
N ALA A 61 12.30 8.86 -1.78
CA ALA A 61 12.25 10.32 -1.83
C ALA A 61 12.33 10.96 -0.45
N LEU A 62 11.67 10.37 0.56
CA LEU A 62 11.75 10.84 1.95
C LEU A 62 13.14 10.61 2.56
N GLU A 63 13.72 9.44 2.34
CA GLU A 63 15.09 9.13 2.82
C GLU A 63 16.12 10.07 2.19
N ALA A 64 16.01 10.34 0.89
CA ALA A 64 16.87 11.31 0.18
C ALA A 64 16.73 12.74 0.72
N SER A 65 15.57 13.08 1.30
CA SER A 65 15.30 14.37 1.93
C SER A 65 15.69 14.40 3.43
N GLY A 66 16.39 13.36 3.92
CA GLY A 66 16.90 13.31 5.30
C GLY A 66 15.90 12.80 6.34
N HIS A 67 14.82 12.12 5.90
CA HIS A 67 13.81 11.54 6.80
C HIS A 67 13.96 10.01 6.86
N PRO A 68 14.73 9.44 7.80
CA PRO A 68 14.91 8.00 7.92
C PRO A 68 13.60 7.33 8.33
N LEU A 69 13.28 6.20 7.68
CA LEU A 69 11.97 5.52 7.83
C LEU A 69 12.05 4.22 8.62
N LYS A 70 13.08 3.41 8.41
CA LYS A 70 13.11 1.98 8.73
C LYS A 70 12.80 1.65 10.19
N GLU A 71 13.31 2.47 11.12
CA GLU A 71 13.11 2.24 12.57
C GLU A 71 11.79 2.80 13.09
N ARG A 72 11.14 3.67 12.33
CA ARG A 72 9.98 4.46 12.78
C ARG A 72 8.69 4.18 12.02
N LEU A 73 8.77 3.39 10.95
CA LEU A 73 7.63 3.01 10.14
C LEU A 73 7.35 1.52 10.28
N HIS A 74 6.24 1.20 10.92
CA HIS A 74 5.75 -0.15 11.09
C HIS A 74 4.61 -0.42 10.11
N ILE A 75 4.64 -1.58 9.48
CA ILE A 75 3.66 -1.94 8.45
C ILE A 75 2.87 -3.17 8.91
N SER A 76 1.54 -3.07 8.90
CA SER A 76 0.68 -4.18 9.28
C SER A 76 0.87 -5.39 8.37
N LYS A 77 1.12 -6.56 8.95
CA LYS A 77 1.11 -7.84 8.23
C LYS A 77 -0.22 -8.11 7.52
N LYS A 78 -1.32 -7.50 8.00
CA LYS A 78 -2.67 -7.68 7.45
C LYS A 78 -3.06 -6.64 6.39
N ALA A 79 -2.24 -5.62 6.14
CA ALA A 79 -2.42 -4.72 5.01
C ALA A 79 -2.35 -5.51 3.70
N HIS A 80 -3.20 -5.18 2.73
CA HIS A 80 -3.25 -5.88 1.44
C HIS A 80 -2.36 -5.20 0.41
N LEU A 81 -1.74 -6.01 -0.43
CA LEU A 81 -0.92 -5.55 -1.54
C LEU A 81 -1.81 -5.25 -2.76
N ILE A 82 -1.64 -4.08 -3.34
CA ILE A 82 -2.18 -3.79 -4.67
C ILE A 82 -1.27 -4.50 -5.67
N LEU A 83 -1.78 -5.51 -6.34
CA LEU A 83 -1.04 -6.27 -7.35
C LEU A 83 -1.01 -5.51 -8.68
N PRO A 84 -0.02 -5.76 -9.55
CA PRO A 84 -0.02 -5.20 -10.91
C PRO A 84 -1.31 -5.49 -11.66
N THR A 85 -1.83 -6.70 -11.53
CA THR A 85 -3.10 -7.13 -12.14
C THR A 85 -4.33 -6.40 -11.60
N HIS A 86 -4.32 -5.90 -10.35
CA HIS A 86 -5.40 -5.05 -9.84
C HIS A 86 -5.50 -3.73 -10.61
N ARG A 87 -4.38 -3.14 -11.01
CA ARG A 87 -4.38 -1.91 -11.81
C ARG A 87 -4.93 -2.17 -13.22
N ILE A 88 -4.59 -3.30 -13.80
CA ILE A 88 -5.13 -3.72 -15.10
C ILE A 88 -6.64 -4.01 -15.00
N LEU A 89 -7.10 -4.71 -13.94
CA LEU A 89 -8.53 -4.92 -13.70
C LEU A 89 -9.30 -3.62 -13.53
N ASP A 90 -8.74 -2.64 -12.82
CA ASP A 90 -9.35 -1.32 -12.65
C ASP A 90 -9.59 -0.64 -14.01
N ALA A 91 -8.57 -0.67 -14.89
CA ALA A 91 -8.68 -0.16 -16.25
C ALA A 91 -9.67 -0.96 -17.12
N ALA A 92 -9.64 -2.30 -17.03
CA ALA A 92 -10.54 -3.16 -17.79
C ALA A 92 -12.00 -2.97 -17.39
N TYR A 93 -12.30 -2.85 -16.09
CA TYR A 93 -13.65 -2.58 -15.59
C TYR A 93 -14.17 -1.21 -16.03
N GLU A 94 -13.31 -0.20 -16.03
CA GLU A 94 -13.68 1.13 -16.56
C GLU A 94 -13.93 1.09 -18.08
N ALA A 95 -13.08 0.38 -18.83
CA ALA A 95 -13.30 0.20 -20.26
C ALA A 95 -14.62 -0.51 -20.58
N ALA A 96 -14.96 -1.54 -19.83
CA ALA A 96 -16.19 -2.32 -20.01
C ALA A 96 -17.49 -1.52 -19.74
N LYS A 97 -17.41 -0.42 -18.98
CA LYS A 97 -18.57 0.44 -18.71
C LYS A 97 -18.96 1.38 -19.87
N GLY A 98 -18.12 1.51 -20.90
CA GLY A 98 -18.38 2.41 -22.02
C GLY A 98 -18.65 3.84 -21.58
N ASP A 99 -19.84 4.36 -21.92
CA ASP A 99 -20.25 5.74 -21.56
C ASP A 99 -20.59 5.93 -20.07
N ALA A 100 -20.78 4.83 -19.32
CA ALA A 100 -21.06 4.86 -17.88
C ALA A 100 -19.79 4.86 -17.00
N LYS A 101 -18.67 5.29 -17.54
CA LYS A 101 -17.40 5.40 -16.80
C LYS A 101 -17.54 6.30 -15.58
N VAL A 102 -17.01 5.84 -14.44
CA VAL A 102 -17.02 6.59 -13.18
C VAL A 102 -15.77 7.49 -13.05
N GLY A 103 -14.73 7.23 -13.83
CA GLY A 103 -13.46 7.96 -13.76
C GLY A 103 -12.62 7.51 -12.57
N THR A 104 -12.24 6.23 -12.52
CA THR A 104 -11.35 5.72 -11.46
C THR A 104 -9.95 6.34 -11.57
N THR A 105 -9.19 6.27 -10.49
CA THR A 105 -7.79 6.74 -10.49
C THR A 105 -6.83 5.76 -11.18
N GLY A 106 -7.30 4.60 -11.62
CA GLY A 106 -6.49 3.56 -12.25
C GLY A 106 -5.43 2.95 -11.33
N LYS A 107 -5.60 3.06 -10.01
CA LYS A 107 -4.63 2.59 -9.01
C LYS A 107 -4.93 1.20 -8.46
N GLY A 108 -5.99 0.54 -8.95
CA GLY A 108 -6.34 -0.81 -8.51
C GLY A 108 -6.96 -0.89 -7.12
N ILE A 109 -7.43 0.22 -6.54
CA ILE A 109 -7.95 0.26 -5.17
C ILE A 109 -9.19 -0.61 -5.02
N GLY A 110 -10.19 -0.43 -5.91
CA GLY A 110 -11.44 -1.20 -5.91
C GLY A 110 -11.20 -2.70 -6.01
N PRO A 111 -10.50 -3.18 -7.06
CA PRO A 111 -10.17 -4.60 -7.19
C PRO A 111 -9.41 -5.19 -6.00
N THR A 112 -8.49 -4.43 -5.38
CA THR A 112 -7.78 -4.89 -4.18
C THR A 112 -8.72 -5.06 -2.99
N TYR A 113 -9.66 -4.13 -2.76
CA TYR A 113 -10.66 -4.29 -1.70
C TYR A 113 -11.64 -5.43 -2.00
N THR A 114 -11.99 -5.68 -3.26
CA THR A 114 -12.77 -6.85 -3.66
C THR A 114 -12.05 -8.14 -3.24
N ASP A 115 -10.77 -8.26 -3.55
CA ASP A 115 -9.96 -9.40 -3.15
C ASP A 115 -9.80 -9.52 -1.63
N LYS A 116 -9.67 -8.41 -0.92
CA LYS A 116 -9.63 -8.40 0.54
C LYS A 116 -10.91 -8.98 1.14
N VAL A 117 -12.08 -8.52 0.69
CA VAL A 117 -13.37 -8.95 1.22
C VAL A 117 -13.68 -10.41 0.83
N SER A 118 -13.33 -10.82 -0.39
CA SER A 118 -13.47 -12.19 -0.86
C SER A 118 -12.44 -13.17 -0.29
N ARG A 119 -11.47 -12.67 0.51
CA ARG A 119 -10.37 -13.44 1.13
C ARG A 119 -9.39 -14.05 0.13
N ASN A 120 -9.26 -13.44 -1.03
CA ASN A 120 -8.36 -13.86 -2.11
C ASN A 120 -7.12 -12.98 -2.26
N GLY A 121 -7.04 -11.92 -1.48
CA GLY A 121 -5.97 -10.94 -1.57
C GLY A 121 -4.65 -11.42 -0.97
N VAL A 122 -3.56 -10.86 -1.46
CA VAL A 122 -2.21 -11.03 -0.93
C VAL A 122 -1.93 -9.96 0.11
N ARG A 123 -1.42 -10.35 1.27
CA ARG A 123 -1.11 -9.46 2.39
C ARG A 123 0.39 -9.17 2.48
N VAL A 124 0.74 -8.09 3.14
CA VAL A 124 2.15 -7.77 3.46
C VAL A 124 2.83 -8.92 4.22
N GLY A 125 2.13 -9.53 5.18
CA GLY A 125 2.68 -10.67 5.94
C GLY A 125 2.97 -11.90 5.09
N ASP A 126 2.32 -12.05 3.93
CA ASP A 126 2.57 -13.17 3.01
C ASP A 126 3.95 -13.08 2.35
N ILE A 127 4.55 -11.87 2.31
CA ILE A 127 5.93 -11.66 1.83
C ILE A 127 6.95 -12.51 2.63
N LEU A 128 6.64 -12.78 3.90
CA LEU A 128 7.50 -13.59 4.77
C LEU A 128 7.28 -15.10 4.58
N HIS A 129 6.12 -15.49 4.03
CA HIS A 129 5.70 -16.88 3.92
C HIS A 129 4.74 -17.08 2.75
N ASN A 130 5.01 -18.08 1.90
CA ASN A 130 4.13 -18.48 0.79
C ASN A 130 3.81 -17.38 -0.25
N PHE A 131 4.66 -16.38 -0.38
CA PHE A 131 4.43 -15.23 -1.26
C PHE A 131 4.20 -15.65 -2.72
N ASP A 132 5.14 -16.42 -3.29
CA ASP A 132 5.09 -16.79 -4.70
C ASP A 132 3.83 -17.58 -5.06
N GLN A 133 3.45 -18.54 -4.19
CA GLN A 133 2.25 -19.34 -4.39
C GLN A 133 0.98 -18.46 -4.37
N LYS A 134 0.86 -17.56 -3.40
CA LYS A 134 -0.30 -16.68 -3.26
C LYS A 134 -0.38 -15.65 -4.38
N TYR A 135 0.76 -15.08 -4.75
CA TYR A 135 0.83 -14.15 -5.87
C TYR A 135 0.44 -14.83 -7.18
N ALA A 136 1.01 -16.00 -7.49
CA ALA A 136 0.69 -16.76 -8.69
C ALA A 136 -0.80 -17.12 -8.76
N ALA A 137 -1.40 -17.58 -7.64
CA ALA A 137 -2.83 -17.90 -7.58
C ALA A 137 -3.72 -16.67 -7.82
N ALA A 138 -3.38 -15.52 -7.22
CA ALA A 138 -4.12 -14.28 -7.43
C ALA A 138 -3.98 -13.79 -8.88
N LYS A 139 -2.77 -13.81 -9.42
CA LYS A 139 -2.48 -13.43 -10.81
C LYS A 139 -3.28 -14.28 -11.79
N ALA A 140 -3.24 -15.62 -11.66
CA ALA A 140 -3.97 -16.52 -12.52
C ALA A 140 -5.49 -16.28 -12.51
N ARG A 141 -6.07 -15.99 -11.34
CA ARG A 141 -7.48 -15.63 -11.22
C ARG A 141 -7.81 -14.31 -11.94
N HIS A 142 -6.97 -13.30 -11.80
CA HIS A 142 -7.15 -12.02 -12.48
C HIS A 142 -7.01 -12.14 -13.99
N GLU A 143 -6.05 -12.94 -14.47
CA GLU A 143 -5.86 -13.24 -15.90
C GLU A 143 -7.10 -13.91 -16.51
N GLN A 144 -7.77 -14.82 -15.78
CA GLN A 144 -9.01 -15.41 -16.24
C GLN A 144 -10.12 -14.35 -16.37
N ILE A 145 -10.23 -13.41 -15.43
CA ILE A 145 -11.21 -12.32 -15.51
C ILE A 145 -10.89 -11.41 -16.70
N LEU A 146 -9.63 -10.99 -16.87
CA LEU A 146 -9.19 -10.14 -17.98
C LEU A 146 -9.46 -10.80 -19.34
N LYS A 147 -9.22 -12.11 -19.44
CA LYS A 147 -9.56 -12.91 -20.61
C LYS A 147 -11.05 -12.90 -20.90
N SER A 148 -11.91 -13.03 -19.88
CA SER A 148 -13.37 -12.99 -20.06
C SER A 148 -13.88 -11.62 -20.50
N LEU A 149 -13.14 -10.55 -20.17
CA LEU A 149 -13.43 -9.19 -20.61
C LEU A 149 -12.82 -8.86 -21.98
N ASN A 150 -12.12 -9.80 -22.63
CA ASN A 150 -11.35 -9.58 -23.86
C ASN A 150 -10.43 -8.36 -23.77
N TYR A 151 -9.79 -8.16 -22.61
CA TYR A 151 -8.92 -7.01 -22.35
C TYR A 151 -7.45 -7.38 -22.56
N GLU A 152 -6.82 -6.76 -23.56
CA GLU A 152 -5.39 -6.91 -23.83
C GLU A 152 -4.57 -6.02 -22.91
N TYR A 153 -3.45 -6.52 -22.40
CA TYR A 153 -2.58 -5.81 -21.48
C TYR A 153 -1.14 -6.32 -21.53
N ASP A 154 -0.23 -5.50 -21.02
CA ASP A 154 1.15 -5.88 -20.74
C ASP A 154 1.47 -5.58 -19.28
N LEU A 155 1.98 -6.61 -18.58
CA LEU A 155 2.36 -6.51 -17.17
C LEU A 155 3.86 -6.32 -16.95
N THR A 156 4.68 -6.44 -17.98
CA THR A 156 6.13 -6.61 -17.87
C THR A 156 6.77 -5.54 -16.97
N GLU A 157 6.61 -4.28 -17.32
CA GLU A 157 7.22 -3.18 -16.55
C GLU A 157 6.54 -2.96 -15.19
N LEU A 158 5.22 -3.12 -15.13
CA LEU A 158 4.47 -2.99 -13.87
C LEU A 158 4.87 -4.06 -12.87
N GLU A 159 4.97 -5.32 -13.32
CA GLU A 159 5.34 -6.44 -12.46
C GLU A 159 6.79 -6.34 -12.00
N LYS A 160 7.70 -5.94 -12.88
CA LYS A 160 9.12 -5.71 -12.53
C LYS A 160 9.26 -4.66 -11.42
N ALA A 161 8.70 -3.48 -11.63
CA ALA A 161 8.74 -2.40 -10.63
C ALA A 161 8.08 -2.80 -9.31
N TRP A 162 7.00 -3.57 -9.38
CA TRP A 162 6.27 -4.07 -8.22
C TRP A 162 7.10 -5.08 -7.42
N LEU A 163 7.78 -6.03 -8.09
CA LEU A 163 8.67 -6.99 -7.43
C LEU A 163 9.87 -6.30 -6.76
N GLU A 164 10.45 -5.28 -7.40
CA GLU A 164 11.46 -4.43 -6.76
C GLU A 164 10.91 -3.75 -5.50
N GLY A 165 9.66 -3.29 -5.53
CA GLY A 165 8.96 -2.75 -4.37
C GLY A 165 8.75 -3.77 -3.26
N ILE A 166 8.44 -5.04 -3.59
CA ILE A 166 8.35 -6.15 -2.63
C ILE A 166 9.68 -6.37 -1.92
N GLU A 167 10.79 -6.42 -2.68
CA GLU A 167 12.13 -6.56 -2.07
C GLU A 167 12.47 -5.38 -1.17
N TYR A 168 12.11 -4.17 -1.57
CA TYR A 168 12.33 -2.98 -0.75
C TYR A 168 11.50 -3.02 0.55
N LEU A 169 10.25 -3.49 0.51
CA LEU A 169 9.39 -3.63 1.69
C LEU A 169 9.97 -4.54 2.77
N LYS A 170 10.77 -5.57 2.41
CA LYS A 170 11.41 -6.50 3.36
C LYS A 170 12.35 -5.80 4.35
N GLN A 171 12.74 -4.56 4.10
CA GLN A 171 13.60 -3.78 4.98
C GLN A 171 12.85 -3.13 6.16
N PHE A 172 11.53 -3.21 6.19
CA PHE A 172 10.66 -2.57 7.19
C PHE A 172 10.14 -3.57 8.22
N HIS A 173 9.70 -3.07 9.37
CA HIS A 173 9.12 -3.87 10.43
C HIS A 173 7.66 -4.24 10.09
N PHE A 174 7.41 -5.52 9.85
CA PHE A 174 6.06 -6.05 9.68
C PHE A 174 5.49 -6.47 11.03
N VAL A 175 4.44 -5.80 11.47
CA VAL A 175 3.84 -5.95 12.79
C VAL A 175 2.41 -6.47 12.72
N ASP A 176 1.93 -7.04 13.83
CA ASP A 176 0.49 -7.17 14.09
C ASP A 176 0.00 -5.82 14.63
N SER A 177 -0.53 -4.98 13.75
CA SER A 177 -0.85 -3.59 14.04
C SER A 177 -1.88 -3.43 15.16
N GLU A 178 -2.80 -4.39 15.33
CA GLU A 178 -3.82 -4.36 16.36
C GLU A 178 -3.19 -4.54 17.74
N HIS A 179 -2.25 -5.49 17.86
CA HIS A 179 -1.50 -5.69 19.10
C HIS A 179 -0.55 -4.53 19.37
N GLU A 180 0.16 -4.06 18.35
CA GLU A 180 1.10 -2.95 18.46
C GLU A 180 0.41 -1.68 18.99
N VAL A 181 -0.71 -1.27 18.39
CA VAL A 181 -1.47 -0.09 18.82
C VAL A 181 -1.99 -0.27 20.25
N ASN A 182 -2.53 -1.46 20.59
CA ASN A 182 -3.01 -1.72 21.95
C ASN A 182 -1.88 -1.67 22.98
N ASN A 183 -0.70 -2.18 22.68
CA ASN A 183 0.45 -2.12 23.58
C ASN A 183 0.91 -0.67 23.77
N LEU A 184 1.03 0.10 22.70
CA LEU A 184 1.38 1.52 22.78
C LEU A 184 0.39 2.32 23.63
N LEU A 185 -0.91 2.05 23.52
CA LEU A 185 -1.94 2.67 24.36
C LEU A 185 -1.81 2.26 25.83
N LYS A 186 -1.54 0.98 26.12
CA LYS A 186 -1.28 0.50 27.49
C LYS A 186 -0.05 1.13 28.12
N ASP A 187 0.97 1.41 27.31
CA ASP A 187 2.20 2.11 27.70
C ASP A 187 2.00 3.63 27.85
N GLY A 188 0.75 4.11 27.79
CA GLY A 188 0.38 5.52 27.95
C GLY A 188 0.70 6.41 26.75
N LYS A 189 0.99 5.82 25.58
CA LYS A 189 1.22 6.57 24.35
C LYS A 189 -0.07 7.06 23.74
N SER A 190 -0.06 8.27 23.20
CA SER A 190 -1.18 8.84 22.45
C SER A 190 -1.09 8.48 20.96
N VAL A 191 -2.20 8.01 20.38
CA VAL A 191 -2.29 7.58 18.98
C VAL A 191 -3.26 8.48 18.22
N LEU A 192 -2.83 8.93 17.03
CA LEU A 192 -3.65 9.65 16.05
C LEU A 192 -3.91 8.75 14.87
#